data_4ef50b16aef09be8d2979c806c0b512f
#
_entry.id   4ef50b16aef09be8d2979c806c0b512f
#
_cell.length_a   1.000
_cell.length_b   1.000
_cell.length_c   1.000
_cell.angle_alpha   90.00
_cell.angle_beta   90.00
_cell.angle_gamma   90.00
#
_symmetry.space_group_name_H-M   'P 1'
#
loop_
_entity.id
_entity.type
_entity.pdbx_description
1 polymer ?
#
loop_
_entity_poly.entity_id
_entity_poly.type
_entity_poly.pdbx_seq_one_letter_code
_entity_poly.pdbx_strand_id
1 'polypeptide(L)'
;EKFYEDQTRWSFTFQMNSFISRAHKIQTERTKLEQESLELYNSVKNTDNEFSKSLEPLLLAERSIYTDRHCFAVNCHESGKMTKMEYDIYCRWNDWISKEFNLRPDGYIYLRCDPEVNTQRITKRSRGGECGIPIEYLQKLHEHHDLWMDKEKAQNIPVLIIDVTEDFTSTENMDAIFKSV
;
A
#
# COMPACT_ATOMS: atom_id res chain seq x y z
N GLU A 1 2.35 1.10 -19.87
CA GLU A 1 3.15 0.55 -20.98
C GLU A 1 4.52 1.20 -21.06
N LYS A 2 4.67 2.53 -21.26
CA LYS A 2 5.96 3.23 -21.40
C LYS A 2 6.97 2.97 -20.26
N PHE A 3 6.50 2.79 -19.03
CA PHE A 3 7.36 2.48 -17.89
C PHE A 3 8.09 1.14 -18.06
N TYR A 4 7.42 0.11 -18.60
CA TYR A 4 8.05 -1.19 -18.84
C TYR A 4 8.94 -1.21 -20.08
N GLU A 5 8.72 -0.31 -21.04
CA GLU A 5 9.54 -0.17 -22.25
C GLU A 5 10.90 0.48 -21.95
N ASP A 6 10.92 1.52 -21.10
CA ASP A 6 12.15 2.21 -20.67
C ASP A 6 12.03 2.67 -19.21
N GLN A 7 12.39 1.78 -18.31
CA GLN A 7 12.32 2.06 -16.88
C GLN A 7 13.26 3.19 -16.45
N THR A 8 14.43 3.32 -17.06
CA THR A 8 15.38 4.38 -16.73
C THR A 8 14.81 5.77 -17.05
N ARG A 9 14.11 5.89 -18.16
CA ARG A 9 13.45 7.16 -18.56
C ARG A 9 12.21 7.47 -17.73
N TRP A 10 11.44 6.46 -17.35
CA TRP A 10 10.09 6.66 -16.85
C TRP A 10 9.90 6.37 -15.35
N SER A 11 10.87 5.79 -14.64
CA SER A 11 10.73 5.44 -13.23
C SER A 11 10.36 6.63 -12.35
N PHE A 12 11.09 7.73 -12.43
CA PHE A 12 10.78 8.93 -11.65
C PHE A 12 9.37 9.46 -11.94
N THR A 13 9.04 9.64 -13.22
CA THR A 13 7.71 10.13 -13.63
C THR A 13 6.59 9.20 -13.17
N PHE A 14 6.79 7.88 -13.30
CA PHE A 14 5.81 6.88 -12.88
C PHE A 14 5.62 6.87 -11.37
N GLN A 15 6.70 6.86 -10.60
CA GLN A 15 6.64 6.84 -9.13
C GLN A 15 6.04 8.14 -8.59
N MET A 16 6.38 9.29 -9.14
CA MET A 16 5.76 10.57 -8.77
C MET A 16 4.26 10.57 -9.05
N ASN A 17 3.84 10.12 -10.24
CA ASN A 17 2.42 10.06 -10.59
C ASN A 17 1.65 9.08 -9.70
N SER A 18 2.21 7.90 -9.43
CA SER A 18 1.58 6.88 -8.55
C SER A 18 1.38 7.42 -7.14
N PHE A 19 2.42 8.02 -6.57
CA PHE A 19 2.41 8.61 -5.24
C PHE A 19 1.40 9.76 -5.13
N ILE A 20 1.43 10.74 -6.05
CA ILE A 20 0.53 11.91 -6.01
C ILE A 20 -0.93 11.47 -6.21
N SER A 21 -1.18 10.58 -7.17
CA SER A 21 -2.53 10.06 -7.43
C SER A 21 -3.09 9.29 -6.23
N ARG A 22 -2.25 8.52 -5.55
CA ARG A 22 -2.64 7.79 -4.33
C ARG A 22 -2.90 8.74 -3.17
N ALA A 23 -2.04 9.71 -2.94
CA ALA A 23 -2.22 10.74 -1.91
C ALA A 23 -3.55 11.48 -2.12
N HIS A 24 -3.82 11.93 -3.34
CA HIS A 24 -5.07 12.59 -3.70
C HIS A 24 -6.29 11.71 -3.48
N LYS A 25 -6.22 10.44 -3.90
CA LYS A 25 -7.33 9.48 -3.69
C LYS A 25 -7.62 9.26 -2.21
N ILE A 26 -6.59 8.99 -1.40
CA ILE A 26 -6.76 8.78 0.05
C ILE A 26 -7.37 10.02 0.70
N GLN A 27 -6.87 11.22 0.36
CA GLN A 27 -7.40 12.46 0.89
C GLN A 27 -8.87 12.68 0.51
N THR A 28 -9.23 12.43 -0.74
CA THR A 28 -10.62 12.55 -1.23
C THR A 28 -11.55 11.59 -0.49
N GLU A 29 -11.17 10.31 -0.37
CA GLU A 29 -12.01 9.31 0.31
C GLU A 29 -12.12 9.61 1.82
N ARG A 30 -11.05 10.08 2.46
CA ARG A 30 -11.09 10.51 3.85
C ARG A 30 -12.07 11.65 4.05
N THR A 31 -11.97 12.73 3.26
CA THR A 31 -12.89 13.88 3.36
C THR A 31 -14.34 13.47 3.17
N LYS A 32 -14.60 12.59 2.21
CA LYS A 32 -15.94 12.04 1.99
C LYS A 32 -16.45 11.25 3.20
N LEU A 33 -15.61 10.38 3.74
CA LEU A 33 -15.93 9.56 4.91
C LEU A 33 -16.21 10.41 6.16
N GLU A 34 -15.44 11.48 6.37
CA GLU A 34 -15.64 12.45 7.45
C GLU A 34 -16.97 13.18 7.31
N GLN A 35 -17.36 13.58 6.09
CA GLN A 35 -18.66 14.20 5.81
C GLN A 35 -19.82 13.24 6.07
N GLU A 36 -19.76 12.02 5.53
CA GLU A 36 -20.78 10.98 5.74
C GLU A 36 -20.94 10.63 7.23
N SER A 37 -19.84 10.56 7.97
CA SER A 37 -19.85 10.31 9.41
C SER A 37 -20.50 11.45 10.19
N LEU A 38 -20.23 12.71 9.80
CA LEU A 38 -20.84 13.88 10.41
C LEU A 38 -22.35 13.94 10.14
N GLU A 39 -22.78 13.63 8.93
CA GLU A 39 -24.20 13.55 8.56
C GLU A 39 -24.92 12.48 9.36
N LEU A 40 -24.33 11.28 9.47
CA LEU A 40 -24.86 10.19 10.28
C LEU A 40 -24.95 10.59 11.76
N TYR A 41 -23.89 11.15 12.34
CA TYR A 41 -23.89 11.65 13.72
C TYR A 41 -25.03 12.65 13.96
N ASN A 42 -25.21 13.62 13.06
CA ASN A 42 -26.25 14.63 13.18
C ASN A 42 -27.69 14.02 13.06
N SER A 43 -27.85 12.96 12.28
CA SER A 43 -29.15 12.28 12.12
C SER A 43 -29.55 11.47 13.36
N VAL A 44 -28.56 10.93 14.11
CA VAL A 44 -28.80 10.07 15.29
C VAL A 44 -28.58 10.79 16.63
N LYS A 45 -28.08 12.01 16.61
CA LYS A 45 -27.76 12.81 17.81
C LYS A 45 -28.94 12.94 18.80
N ASN A 46 -30.18 12.89 18.32
CA ASN A 46 -31.39 13.03 19.12
C ASN A 46 -32.04 11.68 19.46
N THR A 47 -31.41 10.56 19.12
CA THR A 47 -31.89 9.23 19.51
C THR A 47 -31.05 8.72 20.67
N ASP A 48 -31.64 8.18 21.72
CA ASP A 48 -30.99 7.59 22.89
C ASP A 48 -30.25 6.27 22.58
N ASN A 49 -29.73 6.13 21.39
CA ASN A 49 -29.10 4.91 20.92
C ASN A 49 -27.58 4.95 21.20
N GLU A 50 -27.12 4.20 22.19
CA GLU A 50 -25.68 4.07 22.52
C GLU A 50 -24.83 3.58 21.34
N PHE A 51 -25.44 2.84 20.40
CA PHE A 51 -24.78 2.33 19.21
C PHE A 51 -24.27 3.44 18.28
N SER A 52 -24.94 4.59 18.26
CA SER A 52 -24.54 5.74 17.43
C SER A 52 -23.29 6.47 17.92
N LYS A 53 -22.88 6.25 19.17
CA LYS A 53 -21.71 6.90 19.78
C LYS A 53 -20.39 6.17 19.49
N SER A 54 -20.42 4.95 18.93
CA SER A 54 -19.26 4.09 18.75
C SER A 54 -18.87 3.83 17.28
N LEU A 55 -19.55 4.46 16.32
CA LEU A 55 -19.22 4.30 14.91
C LEU A 55 -18.02 5.17 14.54
N GLU A 56 -16.82 4.61 14.68
CA GLU A 56 -15.63 5.20 14.10
C GLU A 56 -15.50 4.76 12.64
N PRO A 57 -15.39 5.71 11.69
CA PRO A 57 -15.22 5.38 10.29
C PRO A 57 -13.88 4.68 10.03
N LEU A 58 -13.90 3.60 9.25
CA LEU A 58 -12.71 2.85 8.87
C LEU A 58 -12.43 3.01 7.36
N LEU A 59 -11.26 3.52 7.03
CA LEU A 59 -10.77 3.59 5.65
C LEU A 59 -9.74 2.48 5.38
N LEU A 60 -10.09 1.51 4.55
CA LEU A 60 -9.16 0.52 4.04
C LEU A 60 -8.65 0.94 2.65
N ALA A 61 -7.34 0.99 2.49
CA ALA A 61 -6.72 1.34 1.21
C ALA A 61 -5.77 0.24 0.74
N GLU A 62 -5.81 -0.07 -0.56
CA GLU A 62 -4.79 -0.91 -1.19
C GLU A 62 -3.53 -0.10 -1.41
N ARG A 63 -2.45 -0.49 -0.72
CA ARG A 63 -1.18 0.22 -0.65
C ARG A 63 -1.32 1.60 0.00
N SER A 64 -0.18 2.22 0.22
CA SER A 64 -0.08 3.57 0.75
C SER A 64 1.04 4.33 0.05
N ILE A 65 1.12 5.64 0.26
CA ILE A 65 2.25 6.45 -0.20
C ILE A 65 3.58 5.99 0.42
N TYR A 66 3.51 5.33 1.58
CA TYR A 66 4.67 4.73 2.26
C TYR A 66 5.13 3.47 1.53
N THR A 67 4.21 2.62 1.05
CA THR A 67 4.54 1.48 0.19
C THR A 67 5.23 1.95 -1.09
N ASP A 68 4.71 3.01 -1.73
CA ASP A 68 5.30 3.58 -2.95
C ASP A 68 6.75 4.02 -2.67
N ARG A 69 7.02 4.63 -1.51
CA ARG A 69 8.37 5.08 -1.13
C ARG A 69 9.28 3.95 -0.74
N HIS A 70 8.87 3.16 0.26
CA HIS A 70 9.73 2.18 0.94
C HIS A 70 9.96 0.90 0.16
N CYS A 71 9.11 0.60 -0.82
CA CYS A 71 9.25 -0.60 -1.62
C CYS A 71 9.55 -0.29 -3.10
N PHE A 72 8.76 0.57 -3.73
CA PHE A 72 8.85 0.76 -5.18
C PHE A 72 9.87 1.82 -5.61
N ALA A 73 9.83 3.02 -5.02
CA ALA A 73 10.75 4.08 -5.38
C ALA A 73 12.20 3.76 -4.96
N VAL A 74 12.38 3.21 -3.75
CA VAL A 74 13.70 2.75 -3.29
C VAL A 74 14.26 1.67 -4.22
N ASN A 75 13.45 0.69 -4.62
CA ASN A 75 13.89 -0.35 -5.54
C ASN A 75 14.27 0.21 -6.93
N CYS A 76 13.53 1.19 -7.45
CA CYS A 76 13.90 1.89 -8.68
C CYS A 76 15.25 2.63 -8.54
N HIS A 77 15.50 3.23 -7.38
CA HIS A 77 16.77 3.92 -7.12
C HIS A 77 17.92 2.94 -6.99
N GLU A 78 17.82 1.90 -6.17
CA GLU A 78 18.87 0.89 -5.95
C GLU A 78 19.20 0.08 -7.20
N SER A 79 18.23 -0.13 -8.08
CA SER A 79 18.44 -0.77 -9.38
C SER A 79 18.96 0.16 -10.47
N GLY A 80 19.28 1.42 -10.14
CA GLY A 80 19.81 2.41 -11.09
C GLY A 80 18.79 2.94 -12.10
N LYS A 81 17.49 2.67 -11.88
CA LYS A 81 16.39 3.16 -12.73
C LYS A 81 15.93 4.58 -12.37
N MET A 82 16.36 5.07 -11.23
CA MET A 82 16.12 6.42 -10.73
C MET A 82 17.42 6.98 -10.19
N THR A 83 17.84 8.15 -10.68
CA THR A 83 19.04 8.81 -10.19
C THR A 83 18.90 9.24 -8.72
N LYS A 84 20.04 9.46 -8.06
CA LYS A 84 20.01 9.97 -6.67
C LYS A 84 19.25 11.30 -6.55
N MET A 85 19.43 12.21 -7.51
CA MET A 85 18.73 13.50 -7.51
C MET A 85 17.21 13.32 -7.61
N GLU A 86 16.74 12.48 -8.52
CA GLU A 86 15.30 12.18 -8.69
C GLU A 86 14.73 11.53 -7.43
N TYR A 87 15.45 10.59 -6.83
CA TYR A 87 15.01 9.94 -5.59
C TYR A 87 14.95 10.93 -4.41
N ASP A 88 15.94 11.83 -4.28
CA ASP A 88 15.94 12.88 -3.25
C ASP A 88 14.77 13.86 -3.44
N ILE A 89 14.43 14.20 -4.68
CA ILE A 89 13.25 15.03 -5.01
C ILE A 89 11.97 14.28 -4.63
N TYR A 90 11.87 13.01 -5.03
CA TYR A 90 10.73 12.15 -4.68
C TYR A 90 10.51 12.08 -3.17
N CYS A 91 11.57 11.82 -2.39
CA CYS A 91 11.50 11.72 -0.94
C CYS A 91 11.02 13.04 -0.29
N ARG A 92 11.54 14.18 -0.74
CA ARG A 92 11.12 15.50 -0.22
C ARG A 92 9.63 15.79 -0.46
N TRP A 93 9.11 15.48 -1.63
CA TRP A 93 7.69 15.61 -1.91
C TRP A 93 6.84 14.63 -1.11
N ASN A 94 7.30 13.39 -0.96
CA ASN A 94 6.63 12.38 -0.16
C ASN A 94 6.54 12.81 1.32
N ASP A 95 7.64 13.29 1.91
CA ASP A 95 7.68 13.78 3.29
C ASP A 95 6.74 14.97 3.50
N TRP A 96 6.74 15.94 2.57
CA TRP A 96 5.89 17.12 2.69
C TRP A 96 4.40 16.75 2.56
N ILE A 97 4.00 16.04 1.53
CA ILE A 97 2.59 15.66 1.28
C ILE A 97 2.06 14.76 2.39
N SER A 98 2.86 13.78 2.84
CA SER A 98 2.42 12.87 3.92
C SER A 98 2.15 13.60 5.22
N LYS A 99 2.98 14.61 5.54
CA LYS A 99 2.84 15.45 6.73
C LYS A 99 1.70 16.45 6.59
N GLU A 100 1.64 17.17 5.47
CA GLU A 100 0.64 18.22 5.22
C GLU A 100 -0.79 17.68 5.28
N PHE A 101 -1.03 16.51 4.68
CA PHE A 101 -2.35 15.89 4.63
C PHE A 101 -2.55 14.80 5.69
N ASN A 102 -1.60 14.63 6.61
CA ASN A 102 -1.66 13.59 7.66
C ASN A 102 -2.06 12.22 7.11
N LEU A 103 -1.33 11.73 6.10
CA LEU A 103 -1.66 10.50 5.37
C LEU A 103 -1.08 9.22 6.03
N ARG A 104 -0.58 9.32 7.27
CA ARG A 104 -0.05 8.14 7.98
C ARG A 104 -1.18 7.20 8.34
N PRO A 105 -1.10 5.91 7.95
CA PRO A 105 -2.07 4.91 8.39
C PRO A 105 -1.94 4.63 9.89
N ASP A 106 -3.06 4.25 10.51
CA ASP A 106 -3.09 3.80 11.91
C ASP A 106 -2.49 2.41 12.08
N GLY A 107 -2.45 1.63 11.00
CA GLY A 107 -1.84 0.30 10.97
C GLY A 107 -1.74 -0.27 9.56
N TYR A 108 -1.10 -1.42 9.44
CA TYR A 108 -0.89 -2.12 8.19
C TYR A 108 -1.38 -3.55 8.26
N ILE A 109 -2.01 -4.01 7.19
CA ILE A 109 -2.24 -5.42 6.93
C ILE A 109 -1.29 -5.82 5.80
N TYR A 110 -0.28 -6.61 6.12
CA TYR A 110 0.72 -7.07 5.17
C TYR A 110 0.39 -8.51 4.72
N LEU A 111 -0.07 -8.63 3.49
CA LEU A 111 -0.26 -9.93 2.84
C LEU A 111 1.10 -10.42 2.31
N ARG A 112 1.79 -11.21 3.12
CA ARG A 112 3.13 -11.72 2.80
C ARG A 112 3.02 -12.96 1.93
N CYS A 113 3.76 -12.98 0.83
CA CYS A 113 3.77 -14.11 -0.11
C CYS A 113 5.17 -14.32 -0.65
N ASP A 114 5.57 -15.58 -0.82
CA ASP A 114 6.87 -15.93 -1.39
C ASP A 114 7.01 -15.43 -2.83
N PRO A 115 8.20 -14.91 -3.21
CA PRO A 115 8.44 -14.37 -4.56
C PRO A 115 8.19 -15.39 -5.68
N GLU A 116 8.51 -16.67 -5.45
CA GLU A 116 8.28 -17.76 -6.39
C GLU A 116 6.79 -17.98 -6.66
N VAL A 117 5.96 -17.94 -5.62
CA VAL A 117 4.50 -18.06 -5.73
C VAL A 117 3.93 -16.82 -6.41
N ASN A 118 4.45 -15.63 -6.10
CA ASN A 118 4.06 -14.40 -6.77
C ASN A 118 4.36 -14.45 -8.27
N THR A 119 5.51 -15.02 -8.68
CA THR A 119 5.86 -15.22 -10.09
C THR A 119 4.81 -16.10 -10.79
N GLN A 120 4.41 -17.21 -10.15
CA GLN A 120 3.38 -18.10 -10.71
C GLN A 120 2.03 -17.38 -10.83
N ARG A 121 1.63 -16.59 -9.82
CA ARG A 121 0.39 -15.82 -9.82
C ARG A 121 0.37 -14.73 -10.89
N ILE A 122 1.51 -14.04 -11.12
CA ILE A 122 1.67 -13.06 -12.19
C ILE A 122 1.50 -13.72 -13.55
N THR A 123 2.17 -14.87 -13.75
CA THR A 123 2.06 -15.65 -15.00
C THR A 123 0.63 -16.12 -15.26
N LYS A 124 -0.05 -16.67 -14.23
CA LYS A 124 -1.44 -17.12 -14.34
C LYS A 124 -2.41 -15.96 -14.65
N ARG A 125 -2.17 -14.79 -14.09
CA ARG A 125 -3.00 -13.59 -14.30
C ARG A 125 -2.85 -13.00 -15.70
N SER A 126 -1.69 -13.19 -16.35
CA SER A 126 -1.40 -12.82 -17.74
C SER A 126 -1.76 -11.38 -18.13
N ARG A 127 -1.52 -10.39 -17.24
CA ARG A 127 -1.72 -8.98 -17.58
C ARG A 127 -0.66 -8.50 -18.57
N GLY A 128 -1.09 -7.76 -19.61
CA GLY A 128 -0.17 -7.13 -20.56
C GLY A 128 0.83 -6.21 -19.83
N GLY A 129 2.12 -6.32 -20.18
CA GLY A 129 3.20 -5.56 -19.56
C GLY A 129 3.81 -6.17 -18.30
N GLU A 130 3.21 -7.21 -17.70
CA GLU A 130 3.75 -7.92 -16.53
C GLU A 130 4.50 -9.21 -16.93
N CYS A 131 4.40 -9.62 -18.18
CA CYS A 131 5.13 -10.79 -18.67
C CYS A 131 6.65 -10.52 -18.67
N GLY A 132 7.40 -11.36 -17.97
CA GLY A 132 8.87 -11.25 -17.92
C GLY A 132 9.43 -10.39 -16.81
N ILE A 133 8.66 -10.09 -15.76
CA ILE A 133 9.21 -9.49 -14.53
C ILE A 133 10.21 -10.48 -13.92
N PRO A 134 11.50 -10.10 -13.77
CA PRO A 134 12.52 -10.97 -13.20
C PRO A 134 12.21 -11.33 -11.75
N ILE A 135 12.52 -12.56 -11.34
CA ILE A 135 12.28 -13.00 -9.96
C ILE A 135 13.12 -12.18 -8.97
N GLU A 136 14.29 -11.74 -9.35
CA GLU A 136 15.17 -10.90 -8.53
C GLU A 136 14.52 -9.56 -8.18
N TYR A 137 13.68 -9.02 -9.08
CA TYR A 137 12.89 -7.82 -8.81
C TYR A 137 11.84 -8.10 -7.73
N LEU A 138 11.15 -9.24 -7.80
CA LEU A 138 10.14 -9.63 -6.81
C LEU A 138 10.78 -9.95 -5.45
N GLN A 139 11.95 -10.58 -5.44
CA GLN A 139 12.72 -10.82 -4.23
C GLN A 139 13.11 -9.51 -3.53
N LYS A 140 13.64 -8.53 -4.27
CA LYS A 140 13.94 -7.21 -3.71
C LYS A 140 12.71 -6.49 -3.17
N LEU A 141 11.59 -6.55 -3.88
CA LEU A 141 10.34 -5.97 -3.36
C LEU A 141 9.89 -6.67 -2.07
N HIS A 142 10.02 -7.98 -1.99
CA HIS A 142 9.71 -8.74 -0.79
C HIS A 142 10.59 -8.31 0.39
N GLU A 143 11.92 -8.24 0.18
CA GLU A 143 12.88 -7.77 1.19
C GLU A 143 12.55 -6.34 1.67
N HIS A 144 12.24 -5.44 0.76
CA HIS A 144 11.86 -4.06 1.11
C HIS A 144 10.58 -4.00 1.94
N HIS A 145 9.59 -4.83 1.64
CA HIS A 145 8.37 -4.91 2.43
C HIS A 145 8.65 -5.43 3.84
N ASP A 146 9.39 -6.54 3.97
CA ASP A 146 9.75 -7.12 5.26
C ASP A 146 10.53 -6.11 6.12
N LEU A 147 11.58 -5.50 5.57
CA LEU A 147 12.38 -4.49 6.26
C LEU A 147 11.56 -3.25 6.68
N TRP A 148 10.62 -2.83 5.84
CA TRP A 148 9.77 -1.69 6.16
C TRP A 148 8.76 -2.04 7.26
N MET A 149 8.09 -3.20 7.19
CA MET A 149 7.16 -3.65 8.23
C MET A 149 7.84 -3.82 9.58
N ASP A 150 9.07 -4.32 9.61
CA ASP A 150 9.86 -4.42 10.85
C ASP A 150 10.18 -3.04 11.45
N LYS A 151 10.47 -2.05 10.60
CA LYS A 151 10.67 -0.65 11.04
C LYS A 151 9.39 -0.04 11.61
N GLU A 152 8.24 -0.29 10.99
CA GLU A 152 6.95 0.21 11.51
C GLU A 152 6.61 -0.42 12.85
N LYS A 153 6.80 -1.74 13.02
CA LYS A 153 6.65 -2.43 14.31
C LYS A 153 7.58 -1.83 15.39
N ALA A 154 8.83 -1.56 15.04
CA ALA A 154 9.79 -0.96 15.96
C ALA A 154 9.38 0.47 16.43
N GLN A 155 8.52 1.13 15.66
CA GLN A 155 7.91 2.43 15.99
C GLN A 155 6.54 2.29 16.69
N ASN A 156 6.16 1.08 17.11
CA ASN A 156 4.86 0.75 17.71
C ASN A 156 3.65 1.03 16.79
N ILE A 157 3.83 0.97 15.47
CA ILE A 157 2.71 1.00 14.54
C ILE A 157 2.16 -0.43 14.41
N PRO A 158 0.85 -0.64 14.56
CA PRO A 158 0.23 -1.95 14.40
C PRO A 158 0.50 -2.53 13.00
N VAL A 159 1.04 -3.73 12.94
CA VAL A 159 1.27 -4.46 11.69
C VAL A 159 0.75 -5.89 11.85
N LEU A 160 -0.30 -6.21 11.12
CA LEU A 160 -0.81 -7.56 10.98
C LEU A 160 -0.16 -8.21 9.77
N ILE A 161 0.59 -9.28 9.96
CA ILE A 161 1.17 -10.08 8.87
C ILE A 161 0.31 -11.30 8.64
N ILE A 162 -0.18 -11.47 7.42
CA ILE A 162 -0.94 -12.63 6.98
C ILE A 162 -0.14 -13.32 5.89
N ASP A 163 0.27 -14.56 6.13
CA ASP A 163 0.91 -15.39 5.11
C ASP A 163 -0.15 -15.85 4.10
N VAL A 164 0.05 -15.50 2.86
CA VAL A 164 -0.82 -15.85 1.73
C VAL A 164 -0.07 -16.64 0.66
N THR A 165 0.99 -17.34 1.05
CA THR A 165 1.78 -18.20 0.16
C THR A 165 0.92 -19.36 -0.35
N GLU A 166 0.11 -19.95 0.51
CA GLU A 166 -0.88 -20.96 0.09
C GLU A 166 -2.05 -20.33 -0.68
N ASP A 167 -2.79 -21.17 -1.41
CA ASP A 167 -3.95 -20.72 -2.16
C ASP A 167 -5.10 -20.36 -1.20
N PHE A 168 -5.39 -19.08 -1.09
CA PHE A 168 -6.46 -18.53 -0.24
C PHE A 168 -7.81 -18.39 -0.98
N THR A 169 -7.93 -18.91 -2.20
CA THR A 169 -9.20 -18.85 -2.95
C THR A 169 -10.18 -19.92 -2.54
N SER A 170 -9.76 -20.97 -1.84
CA SER A 170 -10.65 -21.97 -1.24
C SER A 170 -11.21 -21.48 0.10
N THR A 171 -12.46 -21.83 0.39
CA THR A 171 -13.13 -21.46 1.65
C THR A 171 -12.38 -22.00 2.87
N GLU A 172 -11.84 -23.23 2.78
CA GLU A 172 -11.09 -23.87 3.87
C GLU A 172 -9.82 -23.10 4.23
N ASN A 173 -9.07 -22.64 3.23
CA ASN A 173 -7.85 -21.86 3.42
C ASN A 173 -8.16 -20.44 3.93
N MET A 174 -9.24 -19.82 3.46
CA MET A 174 -9.71 -18.54 4.02
C MET A 174 -10.05 -18.66 5.50
N ASP A 175 -10.80 -19.69 5.89
CA ASP A 175 -11.16 -19.92 7.29
C ASP A 175 -9.92 -20.17 8.18
N ALA A 176 -8.89 -20.85 7.65
CA ALA A 176 -7.63 -21.03 8.36
C ALA A 176 -6.90 -19.69 8.59
N ILE A 177 -6.84 -18.84 7.58
CA ILE A 177 -6.27 -17.48 7.67
C ILE A 177 -7.01 -16.65 8.71
N PHE A 178 -8.35 -16.62 8.67
CA PHE A 178 -9.16 -15.87 9.64
C PHE A 178 -9.01 -16.34 11.07
N LYS A 179 -8.75 -17.64 11.29
CA LYS A 179 -8.49 -18.19 12.63
C LYS A 179 -7.07 -17.88 13.15
N SER A 180 -6.13 -17.55 12.26
CA SER A 180 -4.75 -17.20 12.62
C SER A 180 -4.56 -15.72 12.96
N VAL A 181 -5.58 -14.91 12.72
CA VAL A 181 -5.66 -13.46 12.99
C VAL A 181 -6.41 -13.21 14.30
#